data_dbaa9eedad19de7af01e915e43f6a63e
#
_entry.id   dbaa9eedad19de7af01e915e43f6a63e
#
_cell.length_a   1.000
_cell.length_b   1.000
_cell.length_c   1.000
_cell.angle_alpha   90.00
_cell.angle_beta   90.00
_cell.angle_gamma   90.00
#
_symmetry.space_group_name_H-M   'P 1'
#
loop_
_entity.id
_entity.type
_entity.pdbx_description
1 polymer ?
#
loop_
_entity_poly.entity_id
_entity_poly.type
_entity_poly.pdbx_seq_one_letter_code
_entity_poly.pdbx_strand_id
1 'polypeptide(L)'
;MNNMVNEAGIKTYLHAWGTMPIMDGNKPVGVVFESKSGRQAIMAKVVIDSTGDGDLLPYAGATFDTDIDPRIRIANLSLCYWIDNVNLVKVEDFRREHPDKWGEMMMDLMQQGGHPGFMRSNLRNQEKVVWVHPRYANKSQTDVEELTRVEMLGREKMLLTFEYFKKNIPGFEDSFIVLSSPQLGTRGARRVHGDHMLCSEDLSLNEPFEDTIAVFPDLDRGKYSLNSPHTFIPYRSLLPKGIDNMLVGCRAFSSDQESNNFFNLIPHCVAIGEAAGTAAALALQQGVNVRDVDFAALRKQLIAQNVILPDAYPEKFKKPECDRVTVFEVPFFGEWQVPKKDDNQVKPEH
;
A
#
# COMPACT_ATOMS: atom_id res chain seq x y z
N MET A 1 2.11 -1.62 18.60
CA MET A 1 1.32 -0.38 18.42
C MET A 1 0.56 0.02 19.69
N ASN A 2 -0.32 -0.81 20.29
CA ASN A 2 -1.09 -0.42 21.48
C ASN A 2 -0.23 0.11 22.63
N ASN A 3 0.91 -0.53 22.93
CA ASN A 3 1.82 -0.06 23.99
C ASN A 3 2.39 1.32 23.67
N MET A 4 2.80 1.58 22.43
CA MET A 4 3.32 2.89 22.01
C MET A 4 2.27 4.01 22.17
N VAL A 5 1.03 3.72 21.78
CA VAL A 5 -0.09 4.66 21.93
C VAL A 5 -0.35 4.98 23.40
N ASN A 6 -0.36 3.94 24.26
CA ASN A 6 -0.57 4.11 25.70
C ASN A 6 0.60 4.85 26.37
N GLU A 7 1.83 4.52 26.05
CA GLU A 7 3.03 5.18 26.56
C GLU A 7 3.07 6.67 26.19
N ALA A 8 2.62 6.99 24.97
CA ALA A 8 2.53 8.37 24.50
C ALA A 8 1.30 9.14 25.04
N GLY A 9 0.40 8.49 25.80
CA GLY A 9 -0.80 9.12 26.34
C GLY A 9 -1.79 9.60 25.27
N ILE A 10 -1.80 8.95 24.11
CA ILE A 10 -2.65 9.36 22.97
C ILE A 10 -4.09 8.94 23.24
N LYS A 11 -5.01 9.90 23.14
CA LYS A 11 -6.44 9.61 23.18
C LYS A 11 -6.88 8.93 21.89
N THR A 12 -7.30 7.69 21.99
CA THR A 12 -7.67 6.87 20.84
C THR A 12 -9.16 6.58 20.81
N TYR A 13 -9.75 6.65 19.63
CA TYR A 13 -11.12 6.22 19.37
C TYR A 13 -11.09 5.03 18.41
N LEU A 14 -11.51 3.86 18.87
CA LEU A 14 -11.66 2.65 18.06
C LEU A 14 -13.11 2.52 17.59
N HIS A 15 -13.34 1.72 16.54
CA HIS A 15 -14.68 1.56 15.94
C HIS A 15 -15.29 2.91 15.51
N ALA A 16 -14.45 3.82 15.06
CA ALA A 16 -14.80 5.15 14.62
C ALA A 16 -14.26 5.39 13.20
N TRP A 17 -15.04 6.11 12.39
CA TRP A 17 -14.71 6.41 11.01
C TRP A 17 -14.57 7.93 10.84
N GLY A 18 -13.38 8.41 10.52
CA GLY A 18 -13.15 9.81 10.15
C GLY A 18 -13.81 10.11 8.81
N THR A 19 -14.69 11.10 8.76
CA THR A 19 -15.54 11.34 7.59
C THR A 19 -15.24 12.64 6.86
N MET A 20 -15.01 13.72 7.59
CA MET A 20 -14.73 15.03 6.97
C MET A 20 -13.97 15.96 7.91
N PRO A 21 -13.17 16.88 7.41
CA PRO A 21 -12.58 17.94 8.22
C PRO A 21 -13.63 19.01 8.56
N ILE A 22 -13.42 19.71 9.66
CA ILE A 22 -14.10 20.96 9.98
C ILE A 22 -13.19 22.08 9.50
N MET A 23 -13.65 22.89 8.55
CA MET A 23 -12.83 23.90 7.89
C MET A 23 -13.11 25.31 8.45
N ASP A 24 -12.04 26.10 8.58
CA ASP A 24 -12.06 27.55 8.77
C ASP A 24 -11.27 28.15 7.60
N GLY A 25 -11.98 28.60 6.57
CA GLY A 25 -11.37 28.98 5.30
C GLY A 25 -10.68 27.76 4.64
N ASN A 26 -9.38 27.89 4.36
CA ASN A 26 -8.56 26.82 3.80
C ASN A 26 -7.85 25.95 4.85
N LYS A 27 -8.21 26.13 6.14
CA LYS A 27 -7.54 25.46 7.26
C LYS A 27 -8.48 24.50 7.97
N PRO A 28 -8.17 23.21 8.10
CA PRO A 28 -8.91 22.32 8.98
C PRO A 28 -8.64 22.66 10.44
N VAL A 29 -9.71 22.78 11.21
CA VAL A 29 -9.70 23.06 12.65
C VAL A 29 -10.25 21.90 13.47
N GLY A 30 -10.57 20.79 12.84
CA GLY A 30 -11.05 19.58 13.47
C GLY A 30 -11.45 18.53 12.46
N VAL A 31 -11.90 17.39 12.98
CA VAL A 31 -12.38 16.24 12.18
C VAL A 31 -13.69 15.72 12.76
N VAL A 32 -14.65 15.48 11.90
CA VAL A 32 -15.89 14.76 12.20
C VAL A 32 -15.66 13.26 12.02
N PHE A 33 -16.15 12.46 12.94
CA PHE A 33 -16.13 11.01 12.85
C PHE A 33 -17.50 10.41 13.20
N GLU A 34 -17.78 9.26 12.62
CA GLU A 34 -18.96 8.45 12.89
C GLU A 34 -18.58 7.23 13.74
N SER A 35 -19.46 6.88 14.67
CA SER A 35 -19.34 5.68 15.48
C SER A 35 -20.72 5.17 15.86
N LYS A 36 -20.81 4.04 16.57
CA LYS A 36 -22.10 3.58 17.14
C LYS A 36 -22.67 4.55 18.18
N SER A 37 -21.88 5.47 18.70
CA SER A 37 -22.33 6.55 19.60
C SER A 37 -22.84 7.78 18.83
N GLY A 38 -22.96 7.69 17.52
CA GLY A 38 -23.38 8.76 16.64
C GLY A 38 -22.23 9.61 16.13
N ARG A 39 -22.58 10.74 15.51
CA ARG A 39 -21.65 11.71 14.95
C ARG A 39 -21.01 12.55 16.02
N GLN A 40 -19.70 12.66 15.99
CA GLN A 40 -18.91 13.44 16.96
C GLN A 40 -17.82 14.21 16.22
N ALA A 41 -17.20 15.18 16.89
CA ALA A 41 -16.11 15.97 16.35
C ALA A 41 -14.95 16.10 17.34
N ILE A 42 -13.74 16.18 16.81
CA ILE A 42 -12.53 16.49 17.54
C ILE A 42 -11.96 17.78 16.96
N MET A 43 -11.77 18.79 17.79
CA MET A 43 -11.11 20.04 17.39
C MET A 43 -9.59 19.85 17.48
N ALA A 44 -8.86 20.35 16.49
CA ALA A 44 -7.42 20.19 16.38
C ALA A 44 -6.76 21.43 15.76
N LYS A 45 -5.53 21.71 16.12
CA LYS A 45 -4.72 22.77 15.51
C LYS A 45 -4.04 22.33 14.21
N VAL A 46 -3.75 21.05 14.10
CA VAL A 46 -3.19 20.38 12.91
C VAL A 46 -3.96 19.09 12.68
N VAL A 47 -4.26 18.78 11.44
CA VAL A 47 -4.91 17.54 11.02
C VAL A 47 -3.94 16.75 10.13
N ILE A 48 -3.77 15.47 10.45
CA ILE A 48 -3.01 14.52 9.61
C ILE A 48 -3.99 13.50 9.06
N ASP A 49 -4.19 13.51 7.74
CA ASP A 49 -4.97 12.48 7.05
C ASP A 49 -4.14 11.22 6.87
N SER A 50 -4.46 10.20 7.65
CA SER A 50 -3.87 8.86 7.57
C SER A 50 -4.93 7.80 7.28
N THR A 51 -6.04 8.17 6.64
CA THR A 51 -7.15 7.26 6.29
C THR A 51 -6.75 6.19 5.27
N GLY A 52 -5.61 6.38 4.62
CA GLY A 52 -5.07 5.51 3.58
C GLY A 52 -5.48 5.95 2.19
N ASP A 53 -6.73 6.31 2.00
CA ASP A 53 -7.29 6.70 0.70
C ASP A 53 -7.61 8.22 0.61
N GLY A 54 -7.10 9.02 1.58
CA GLY A 54 -7.27 10.47 1.58
C GLY A 54 -8.74 10.88 1.74
N ASP A 55 -9.46 10.28 2.70
CA ASP A 55 -10.90 10.47 2.82
C ASP A 55 -11.30 11.87 3.28
N LEU A 56 -10.39 12.60 3.90
CA LEU A 56 -10.61 13.99 4.30
C LEU A 56 -10.39 14.99 3.14
N LEU A 57 -9.60 14.62 2.12
CA LEU A 57 -9.16 15.53 1.05
C LEU A 57 -10.31 16.17 0.26
N PRO A 58 -11.35 15.40 -0.18
CA PRO A 58 -12.45 15.99 -0.94
C PRO A 58 -13.17 17.11 -0.18
N TYR A 59 -13.32 16.93 1.12
CA TYR A 59 -14.04 17.86 1.99
C TYR A 59 -13.15 18.99 2.53
N ALA A 60 -11.84 18.85 2.43
CA ALA A 60 -10.89 19.93 2.68
C ALA A 60 -10.76 20.91 1.50
N GLY A 61 -11.35 20.57 0.34
CA GLY A 61 -11.19 21.33 -0.90
C GLY A 61 -9.83 21.10 -1.58
N ALA A 62 -9.11 20.03 -1.21
CA ALA A 62 -7.86 19.65 -1.85
C ALA A 62 -8.12 19.08 -3.26
N THR A 63 -7.21 19.35 -4.18
CA THR A 63 -7.19 18.67 -5.49
C THR A 63 -6.43 17.36 -5.39
N PHE A 64 -6.84 16.35 -6.15
CA PHE A 64 -6.23 15.02 -6.14
C PHE A 64 -6.54 14.27 -7.43
N ASP A 65 -5.68 13.30 -7.76
CA ASP A 65 -5.93 12.34 -8.83
C ASP A 65 -6.57 11.06 -8.27
N THR A 66 -7.44 10.45 -9.09
CA THR A 66 -8.05 9.15 -8.83
C THR A 66 -7.78 8.15 -9.95
N ASP A 67 -7.26 8.61 -11.07
CA ASP A 67 -6.99 7.77 -12.24
C ASP A 67 -5.90 6.76 -11.92
N ILE A 68 -6.18 5.50 -12.20
CA ILE A 68 -5.21 4.42 -12.00
C ILE A 68 -5.23 3.53 -13.25
N ASP A 69 -4.06 3.30 -13.82
CA ASP A 69 -3.90 2.31 -14.88
C ASP A 69 -4.24 0.92 -14.31
N PRO A 70 -5.24 0.20 -14.86
CA PRO A 70 -5.66 -1.10 -14.35
C PRO A 70 -4.57 -2.17 -14.43
N ARG A 71 -3.49 -1.92 -15.18
CA ARG A 71 -2.37 -2.86 -15.32
C ARG A 71 -1.35 -2.78 -14.18
N ILE A 72 -1.36 -1.71 -13.39
CA ILE A 72 -0.42 -1.56 -12.28
C ILE A 72 -1.00 -2.06 -10.96
N ARG A 73 -0.12 -2.35 -10.00
CA ARG A 73 -0.50 -2.99 -8.73
C ARG A 73 -1.50 -2.20 -7.90
N ILE A 74 -1.40 -0.87 -7.87
CA ILE A 74 -2.29 -0.02 -7.06
C ILE A 74 -3.75 -0.05 -7.54
N ALA A 75 -4.00 -0.45 -8.78
CA ALA A 75 -5.37 -0.65 -9.26
C ALA A 75 -6.06 -1.87 -8.62
N ASN A 76 -5.30 -2.76 -7.99
CA ASN A 76 -5.83 -4.04 -7.53
C ASN A 76 -6.42 -3.93 -6.13
N LEU A 77 -7.66 -4.33 -6.02
CA LEU A 77 -8.32 -4.69 -4.77
C LEU A 77 -8.01 -6.14 -4.41
N SER A 78 -8.03 -6.49 -3.14
CA SER A 78 -7.67 -7.85 -2.72
C SER A 78 -8.48 -8.33 -1.54
N LEU A 79 -8.99 -9.57 -1.63
CA LEU A 79 -9.61 -10.29 -0.52
C LEU A 79 -8.74 -11.51 -0.20
N CYS A 80 -7.73 -11.31 0.63
CA CYS A 80 -6.82 -12.38 1.02
C CYS A 80 -7.49 -13.39 1.94
N TYR A 81 -7.10 -14.66 1.84
CA TYR A 81 -7.54 -15.70 2.76
C TYR A 81 -6.45 -16.74 2.98
N TRP A 82 -6.54 -17.44 4.09
CA TRP A 82 -5.59 -18.45 4.51
C TRP A 82 -6.24 -19.81 4.54
N ILE A 83 -5.53 -20.79 4.03
CA ILE A 83 -5.91 -22.19 4.03
C ILE A 83 -4.91 -22.93 4.91
N ASP A 84 -5.39 -23.69 5.88
CA ASP A 84 -4.56 -24.52 6.75
C ASP A 84 -4.73 -26.00 6.45
N ASN A 85 -3.90 -26.80 7.11
CA ASN A 85 -3.81 -28.26 6.96
C ASN A 85 -3.52 -28.73 5.53
N VAL A 86 -2.72 -27.95 4.81
CA VAL A 86 -2.21 -28.30 3.48
C VAL A 86 -0.96 -29.17 3.60
N ASN A 87 -0.92 -30.31 2.96
CA ASN A 87 0.29 -31.12 2.83
C ASN A 87 1.16 -30.57 1.71
N LEU A 88 2.00 -29.58 2.03
CA LEU A 88 2.84 -28.88 1.05
C LEU A 88 3.87 -29.77 0.37
N VAL A 89 4.35 -30.82 1.03
CA VAL A 89 5.26 -31.81 0.41
C VAL A 89 4.55 -32.50 -0.73
N LYS A 90 3.35 -33.00 -0.49
CA LYS A 90 2.51 -33.66 -1.51
C LYS A 90 2.16 -32.72 -2.67
N VAL A 91 1.86 -31.45 -2.38
CA VAL A 91 1.60 -30.41 -3.41
C VAL A 91 2.83 -30.19 -4.30
N GLU A 92 4.01 -30.05 -3.70
CA GLU A 92 5.24 -29.77 -4.44
C GLU A 92 5.76 -30.98 -5.22
N ASP A 93 5.62 -32.16 -4.65
CA ASP A 93 5.93 -33.40 -5.37
C ASP A 93 5.05 -33.55 -6.60
N PHE A 94 3.74 -33.37 -6.45
CA PHE A 94 2.81 -33.42 -7.57
C PHE A 94 3.13 -32.38 -8.65
N ARG A 95 3.41 -31.15 -8.25
CA ARG A 95 3.79 -30.08 -9.18
C ARG A 95 5.08 -30.37 -9.95
N ARG A 96 6.08 -30.95 -9.27
CA ARG A 96 7.37 -31.32 -9.86
C ARG A 96 7.24 -32.51 -10.81
N GLU A 97 6.45 -33.52 -10.43
CA GLU A 97 6.30 -34.76 -11.18
C GLU A 97 5.33 -34.65 -12.35
N HIS A 98 4.38 -33.72 -12.27
CA HIS A 98 3.32 -33.51 -13.26
C HIS A 98 3.17 -32.05 -13.66
N PRO A 99 4.21 -31.37 -14.20
CA PRO A 99 4.17 -29.94 -14.48
C PRO A 99 3.11 -29.55 -15.52
N ASP A 100 2.92 -30.36 -16.56
CA ASP A 100 1.93 -30.13 -17.60
C ASP A 100 0.50 -30.18 -17.04
N LYS A 101 0.21 -31.23 -16.26
CA LYS A 101 -1.09 -31.37 -15.59
C LYS A 101 -1.36 -30.27 -14.60
N TRP A 102 -0.33 -29.81 -13.88
CA TRP A 102 -0.42 -28.65 -13.02
C TRP A 102 -0.83 -27.40 -13.81
N GLY A 103 -0.18 -27.15 -14.94
CA GLY A 103 -0.51 -26.05 -15.85
C GLY A 103 -1.96 -26.11 -16.35
N GLU A 104 -2.40 -27.27 -16.83
CA GLU A 104 -3.79 -27.50 -17.28
C GLU A 104 -4.80 -27.20 -16.16
N MET A 105 -4.56 -27.69 -14.94
CA MET A 105 -5.42 -27.46 -13.80
C MET A 105 -5.51 -25.99 -13.40
N MET A 106 -4.38 -25.27 -13.44
CA MET A 106 -4.39 -23.83 -13.15
C MET A 106 -5.12 -23.03 -14.22
N MET A 107 -4.97 -23.41 -15.48
CA MET A 107 -5.72 -22.81 -16.59
C MET A 107 -7.23 -23.07 -16.50
N ASP A 108 -7.61 -24.31 -16.18
CA ASP A 108 -9.02 -24.67 -15.97
C ASP A 108 -9.63 -23.86 -14.82
N LEU A 109 -8.94 -23.76 -13.69
CA LEU A 109 -9.37 -22.91 -12.56
C LEU A 109 -9.57 -21.45 -12.98
N MET A 110 -8.63 -20.89 -13.75
CA MET A 110 -8.74 -19.52 -14.25
C MET A 110 -9.94 -19.33 -15.19
N GLN A 111 -10.20 -20.32 -16.06
CA GLN A 111 -11.37 -20.28 -16.95
C GLN A 111 -12.69 -20.31 -16.16
N GLN A 112 -12.72 -20.99 -15.04
CA GLN A 112 -13.85 -20.98 -14.11
C GLN A 112 -13.93 -19.69 -13.26
N GLY A 113 -12.97 -18.78 -13.40
CA GLY A 113 -12.90 -17.50 -12.68
C GLY A 113 -12.26 -17.57 -11.30
N GLY A 114 -11.61 -18.69 -10.95
CA GLY A 114 -10.85 -18.82 -9.71
C GLY A 114 -9.46 -18.20 -9.80
N HIS A 115 -8.73 -18.23 -8.68
CA HIS A 115 -7.37 -17.69 -8.57
C HIS A 115 -6.33 -18.83 -8.47
N PRO A 116 -5.42 -18.96 -9.44
CA PRO A 116 -4.52 -20.12 -9.53
C PRO A 116 -3.33 -20.06 -8.59
N GLY A 117 -3.09 -18.92 -7.92
CA GLY A 117 -1.90 -18.69 -7.12
C GLY A 117 -2.13 -18.79 -5.61
N PHE A 118 -1.17 -19.40 -4.93
CA PHE A 118 -1.06 -19.33 -3.47
C PHE A 118 0.41 -19.20 -3.06
N MET A 119 0.65 -18.74 -1.85
CA MET A 119 1.99 -18.57 -1.28
C MET A 119 2.08 -19.34 0.04
N ARG A 120 3.26 -19.93 0.30
CA ARG A 120 3.52 -20.54 1.61
C ARG A 120 3.58 -19.46 2.69
N SER A 121 3.10 -19.78 3.88
CA SER A 121 3.37 -18.92 5.04
C SER A 121 4.86 -18.96 5.37
N ASN A 122 5.46 -17.79 5.58
CA ASN A 122 6.83 -17.66 6.05
C ASN A 122 6.91 -17.57 7.59
N LEU A 123 5.79 -17.71 8.26
CA LEU A 123 5.74 -17.64 9.72
C LEU A 123 6.19 -18.97 10.32
N ARG A 124 6.98 -18.89 11.37
CA ARG A 124 7.46 -20.05 12.09
C ARG A 124 6.29 -20.87 12.64
N ASN A 125 6.36 -22.19 12.55
CA ASN A 125 5.32 -23.14 12.95
C ASN A 125 4.01 -23.05 12.13
N GLN A 126 4.10 -22.59 10.89
CA GLN A 126 2.97 -22.54 9.95
C GLN A 126 3.28 -23.27 8.64
N GLU A 127 3.95 -24.42 8.74
CA GLU A 127 4.42 -25.18 7.56
C GLU A 127 3.26 -25.77 6.73
N LYS A 128 2.04 -25.80 7.30
CA LYS A 128 0.83 -26.30 6.62
C LYS A 128 -0.09 -25.17 6.12
N VAL A 129 0.30 -23.93 6.33
CA VAL A 129 -0.53 -22.78 5.97
C VAL A 129 -0.09 -22.20 4.64
N VAL A 130 -1.04 -22.00 3.76
CA VAL A 130 -0.88 -21.19 2.54
C VAL A 130 -1.84 -20.01 2.58
N TRP A 131 -1.47 -18.93 1.92
CA TRP A 131 -2.35 -17.81 1.72
C TRP A 131 -2.57 -17.52 0.25
N VAL A 132 -3.78 -17.16 -0.07
CA VAL A 132 -4.22 -16.82 -1.41
C VAL A 132 -4.46 -15.32 -1.46
N HIS A 133 -3.89 -14.68 -2.47
CA HIS A 133 -3.91 -13.23 -2.62
C HIS A 133 -4.47 -12.86 -4.01
N PRO A 134 -5.77 -13.04 -4.22
CA PRO A 134 -6.39 -12.68 -5.47
C PRO A 134 -6.34 -11.17 -5.68
N ARG A 135 -6.28 -10.76 -6.94
CA ARG A 135 -6.23 -9.37 -7.36
C ARG A 135 -7.41 -9.08 -8.25
N TYR A 136 -8.19 -8.08 -7.90
CA TYR A 136 -9.34 -7.62 -8.65
C TYR A 136 -9.05 -6.20 -9.11
N ALA A 137 -8.60 -6.05 -10.36
CA ALA A 137 -8.40 -4.72 -10.93
C ALA A 137 -9.75 -3.99 -11.01
N ASN A 138 -9.81 -2.78 -10.47
CA ASN A 138 -11.01 -1.97 -10.51
C ASN A 138 -10.68 -0.50 -10.75
N LYS A 139 -11.61 0.20 -11.39
CA LYS A 139 -11.46 1.62 -11.73
C LYS A 139 -11.65 2.55 -10.53
N SER A 140 -12.47 2.14 -9.57
CA SER A 140 -12.72 2.91 -8.36
C SER A 140 -12.41 2.11 -7.11
N GLN A 141 -11.72 2.74 -6.16
CA GLN A 141 -11.44 2.18 -4.83
C GLN A 141 -12.11 3.00 -3.71
N THR A 142 -13.02 3.92 -4.08
CA THR A 142 -13.74 4.79 -3.15
C THR A 142 -15.26 4.76 -3.36
N ASP A 143 -15.72 4.12 -4.42
CA ASP A 143 -17.15 3.94 -4.69
C ASP A 143 -17.68 2.75 -3.91
N VAL A 144 -18.68 2.98 -3.04
CA VAL A 144 -19.19 1.96 -2.12
C VAL A 144 -19.94 0.84 -2.84
N GLU A 145 -20.61 1.12 -3.95
CA GLU A 145 -21.35 0.11 -4.71
C GLU A 145 -20.36 -0.81 -5.44
N GLU A 146 -19.33 -0.23 -6.05
CA GLU A 146 -18.24 -0.98 -6.68
C GLU A 146 -17.47 -1.83 -5.69
N LEU A 147 -17.09 -1.28 -4.53
CA LEU A 147 -16.41 -2.03 -3.47
C LEU A 147 -17.27 -3.19 -2.99
N THR A 148 -18.57 -2.97 -2.78
CA THR A 148 -19.52 -4.01 -2.37
C THR A 148 -19.61 -5.12 -3.42
N ARG A 149 -19.76 -4.74 -4.69
CA ARG A 149 -19.81 -5.69 -5.80
C ARG A 149 -18.55 -6.55 -5.89
N VAL A 150 -17.37 -5.92 -5.80
CA VAL A 150 -16.08 -6.63 -5.88
C VAL A 150 -15.85 -7.50 -4.65
N GLU A 151 -16.27 -7.08 -3.46
CA GLU A 151 -16.15 -7.90 -2.26
C GLU A 151 -17.03 -9.16 -2.33
N MET A 152 -18.28 -9.03 -2.76
CA MET A 152 -19.18 -10.18 -2.95
C MET A 152 -18.61 -11.16 -3.98
N LEU A 153 -18.18 -10.66 -5.13
CA LEU A 153 -17.51 -11.46 -6.15
C LEU A 153 -16.24 -12.14 -5.61
N GLY A 154 -15.46 -11.40 -4.81
CA GLY A 154 -14.24 -11.93 -4.19
C GLY A 154 -14.50 -13.11 -3.28
N ARG A 155 -15.60 -13.07 -2.50
CA ARG A 155 -16.01 -14.17 -1.60
C ARG A 155 -16.49 -15.38 -2.38
N GLU A 156 -17.26 -15.20 -3.45
CA GLU A 156 -17.67 -16.29 -4.36
C GLU A 156 -16.44 -16.99 -4.97
N LYS A 157 -15.50 -16.19 -5.49
CA LYS A 157 -14.28 -16.71 -6.10
C LYS A 157 -13.34 -17.37 -5.07
N MET A 158 -13.33 -16.92 -3.84
CA MET A 158 -12.60 -17.55 -2.75
C MET A 158 -13.10 -18.99 -2.53
N LEU A 159 -14.40 -19.18 -2.41
CA LEU A 159 -14.99 -20.50 -2.23
C LEU A 159 -14.75 -21.39 -3.44
N LEU A 160 -14.98 -20.89 -4.66
CA LEU A 160 -14.71 -21.63 -5.90
C LEU A 160 -13.26 -22.10 -5.97
N THR A 161 -12.30 -21.19 -5.68
CA THR A 161 -10.87 -21.53 -5.71
C THR A 161 -10.51 -22.58 -4.68
N PHE A 162 -11.03 -22.44 -3.45
CA PHE A 162 -10.77 -23.36 -2.37
C PHE A 162 -11.32 -24.76 -2.68
N GLU A 163 -12.58 -24.86 -3.12
CA GLU A 163 -13.19 -26.14 -3.51
C GLU A 163 -12.46 -26.80 -4.67
N TYR A 164 -12.01 -26.00 -5.64
CA TYR A 164 -11.19 -26.49 -6.74
C TYR A 164 -9.88 -27.09 -6.24
N PHE A 165 -9.15 -26.39 -5.37
CA PHE A 165 -7.89 -26.89 -4.79
C PHE A 165 -8.13 -28.20 -4.05
N LYS A 166 -9.14 -28.22 -3.19
CA LYS A 166 -9.47 -29.39 -2.37
C LYS A 166 -9.81 -30.62 -3.20
N LYS A 167 -10.51 -30.42 -4.32
CA LYS A 167 -10.93 -31.52 -5.21
C LYS A 167 -9.83 -32.00 -6.14
N ASN A 168 -8.97 -31.11 -6.62
CA ASN A 168 -8.11 -31.40 -7.75
C ASN A 168 -6.62 -31.43 -7.41
N ILE A 169 -6.16 -30.73 -6.36
CA ILE A 169 -4.74 -30.66 -6.03
C ILE A 169 -4.39 -31.64 -4.91
N PRO A 170 -3.52 -32.64 -5.17
CA PRO A 170 -3.02 -33.51 -4.12
C PRO A 170 -2.33 -32.73 -3.01
N GLY A 171 -2.75 -32.97 -1.77
CA GLY A 171 -2.27 -32.24 -0.59
C GLY A 171 -3.24 -31.22 -0.02
N PHE A 172 -4.36 -30.92 -0.71
CA PHE A 172 -5.42 -30.05 -0.21
C PHE A 172 -6.65 -30.80 0.29
N GLU A 173 -6.68 -32.13 0.25
CA GLU A 173 -7.87 -32.95 0.55
C GLU A 173 -8.47 -32.66 1.91
N ASP A 174 -7.63 -32.49 2.94
CA ASP A 174 -8.03 -32.27 4.33
C ASP A 174 -7.93 -30.81 4.77
N SER A 175 -7.66 -29.92 3.82
CA SER A 175 -7.48 -28.50 4.08
C SER A 175 -8.80 -27.78 4.38
N PHE A 176 -8.71 -26.63 5.04
CA PHE A 176 -9.84 -25.76 5.35
C PHE A 176 -9.43 -24.29 5.37
N ILE A 177 -10.37 -23.39 5.08
CA ILE A 177 -10.14 -21.95 5.21
C ILE A 177 -10.14 -21.60 6.70
N VAL A 178 -9.01 -21.10 7.21
CA VAL A 178 -8.86 -20.72 8.62
C VAL A 178 -9.21 -19.26 8.85
N LEU A 179 -8.95 -18.41 7.85
CA LEU A 179 -9.16 -16.96 7.96
C LEU A 179 -9.41 -16.36 6.57
N SER A 180 -10.29 -15.40 6.48
CA SER A 180 -10.39 -14.48 5.34
C SER A 180 -10.28 -13.04 5.82
N SER A 181 -9.86 -12.14 4.94
CA SER A 181 -9.87 -10.70 5.23
C SER A 181 -11.28 -10.28 5.66
N PRO A 182 -11.43 -9.46 6.72
CA PRO A 182 -12.74 -9.00 7.19
C PRO A 182 -13.44 -8.12 6.15
N GLN A 183 -12.67 -7.44 5.31
CA GLN A 183 -13.13 -6.60 4.23
C GLN A 183 -12.11 -6.59 3.08
N LEU A 184 -12.56 -6.13 1.92
CA LEU A 184 -11.71 -5.90 0.75
C LEU A 184 -10.61 -4.89 1.08
N GLY A 185 -9.38 -5.20 0.72
CA GLY A 185 -8.23 -4.30 0.88
C GLY A 185 -8.05 -3.41 -0.35
N THR A 186 -7.99 -2.10 -0.13
CA THR A 186 -7.62 -1.09 -1.12
C THR A 186 -6.12 -0.88 -1.14
N ARG A 187 -5.55 -0.49 -2.28
CA ARG A 187 -4.09 -0.22 -2.40
C ARG A 187 -3.77 1.23 -2.69
N GLY A 188 -4.66 1.95 -3.33
CA GLY A 188 -4.49 3.36 -3.64
C GLY A 188 -5.73 3.87 -4.33
N ALA A 189 -6.25 5.00 -3.86
CA ALA A 189 -7.44 5.60 -4.42
C ALA A 189 -7.14 7.04 -4.84
N ARG A 190 -6.99 7.94 -3.89
CA ARG A 190 -6.64 9.33 -4.14
C ARG A 190 -5.15 9.55 -3.96
N ARG A 191 -4.59 10.43 -4.77
CA ARG A 191 -3.23 10.97 -4.64
C ARG A 191 -3.35 12.48 -4.64
N VAL A 192 -3.06 13.12 -3.51
CA VAL A 192 -3.22 14.56 -3.35
C VAL A 192 -2.28 15.32 -4.29
N HIS A 193 -2.71 16.49 -4.78
CA HIS A 193 -1.79 17.45 -5.36
C HIS A 193 -1.15 18.26 -4.24
N GLY A 194 0.10 17.95 -3.95
CA GLY A 194 0.91 18.63 -2.93
C GLY A 194 1.76 19.74 -3.51
N ASP A 195 2.57 20.35 -2.65
CA ASP A 195 3.54 21.36 -3.07
C ASP A 195 4.66 20.79 -3.95
N HIS A 196 4.89 19.48 -3.84
CA HIS A 196 5.67 18.68 -4.79
C HIS A 196 4.91 17.39 -5.09
N MET A 197 4.81 17.03 -6.36
CA MET A 197 4.32 15.72 -6.80
C MET A 197 5.51 14.83 -7.12
N LEU A 198 5.74 13.83 -6.28
CA LEU A 198 6.79 12.84 -6.53
C LEU A 198 6.46 12.06 -7.80
N CYS A 199 7.34 12.05 -8.77
CA CYS A 199 7.13 11.42 -10.08
C CYS A 199 8.20 10.39 -10.42
N SER A 200 7.98 9.63 -11.48
CA SER A 200 8.90 8.57 -11.91
C SER A 200 10.26 9.11 -12.36
N GLU A 201 10.33 10.35 -12.81
CA GLU A 201 11.58 11.04 -13.12
C GLU A 201 12.41 11.25 -11.84
N ASP A 202 11.80 11.69 -10.75
CA ASP A 202 12.46 11.85 -9.45
C ASP A 202 13.07 10.52 -8.97
N LEU A 203 12.35 9.41 -9.14
CA LEU A 203 12.84 8.09 -8.78
C LEU A 203 14.06 7.68 -9.63
N SER A 204 14.07 8.07 -10.91
CA SER A 204 15.13 7.72 -11.84
C SER A 204 16.42 8.50 -11.61
N LEU A 205 16.34 9.73 -11.09
CA LEU A 205 17.49 10.57 -10.78
C LEU A 205 18.34 10.02 -9.63
N ASN A 206 17.71 9.32 -8.68
CA ASN A 206 18.37 8.79 -7.48
C ASN A 206 19.14 9.88 -6.70
N GLU A 207 18.56 11.05 -6.60
CA GLU A 207 19.12 12.19 -5.88
C GLU A 207 18.21 12.60 -4.73
N PRO A 208 18.77 12.90 -3.54
CA PRO A 208 17.97 13.36 -2.42
C PRO A 208 17.44 14.78 -2.67
N PHE A 209 16.23 15.03 -2.21
CA PHE A 209 15.67 16.37 -2.12
C PHE A 209 16.29 17.12 -0.92
N GLU A 210 16.31 18.44 -0.98
CA GLU A 210 16.71 19.26 0.18
C GLU A 210 15.83 18.98 1.40
N ASP A 211 14.55 18.64 1.16
CA ASP A 211 13.54 18.33 2.16
C ASP A 211 13.23 16.83 2.25
N THR A 212 14.21 15.95 2.01
CA THR A 212 14.05 14.51 2.15
C THR A 212 13.71 14.12 3.60
N ILE A 213 12.60 13.41 3.78
CA ILE A 213 12.11 12.91 5.08
C ILE A 213 12.22 11.41 5.26
N ALA A 214 12.38 10.67 4.18
CA ALA A 214 12.51 9.23 4.20
C ALA A 214 13.32 8.73 3.00
N VAL A 215 14.00 7.60 3.20
CA VAL A 215 14.82 6.94 2.17
C VAL A 215 14.50 5.46 2.18
N PHE A 216 14.32 4.88 0.99
CA PHE A 216 14.03 3.46 0.83
C PHE A 216 14.81 2.84 -0.32
N PRO A 217 15.23 1.56 -0.18
CA PRO A 217 15.58 0.74 -1.33
C PRO A 217 14.30 0.33 -2.09
N ASP A 218 14.45 -0.15 -3.30
CA ASP A 218 13.34 -0.79 -4.02
C ASP A 218 12.96 -2.12 -3.35
N LEU A 219 11.88 -2.09 -2.56
CA LEU A 219 11.41 -3.23 -1.78
C LEU A 219 10.73 -4.31 -2.64
N ASP A 220 10.21 -3.95 -3.79
CA ASP A 220 9.47 -4.84 -4.68
C ASP A 220 10.32 -5.46 -5.79
N ARG A 221 11.63 -5.17 -5.83
CA ARG A 221 12.50 -5.52 -6.96
C ARG A 221 11.95 -5.03 -8.29
N GLY A 222 11.36 -3.82 -8.28
CA GLY A 222 10.79 -3.21 -9.44
C GLY A 222 11.85 -2.69 -10.41
N LYS A 223 11.40 -1.97 -11.43
CA LYS A 223 12.24 -1.46 -12.50
C LYS A 223 13.27 -0.39 -12.07
N TYR A 224 13.14 0.14 -10.85
CA TYR A 224 14.00 1.21 -10.35
C TYR A 224 15.24 0.70 -9.60
N SER A 225 15.21 -0.52 -9.04
CA SER A 225 16.28 -1.05 -8.18
C SER A 225 17.65 -1.13 -8.83
N LEU A 226 17.71 -1.32 -10.15
CA LEU A 226 18.97 -1.40 -10.90
C LEU A 226 19.61 -0.04 -11.12
N ASN A 227 18.79 1.00 -11.32
CA ASN A 227 19.25 2.36 -11.67
C ASN A 227 19.17 3.33 -10.48
N SER A 228 18.35 2.99 -9.47
CA SER A 228 18.04 3.85 -8.32
C SER A 228 18.03 3.01 -7.05
N PRO A 229 19.22 2.65 -6.52
CA PRO A 229 19.32 1.81 -5.33
C PRO A 229 18.69 2.47 -4.08
N HIS A 230 18.49 3.78 -4.12
CA HIS A 230 17.82 4.56 -3.08
C HIS A 230 16.78 5.47 -3.70
N THR A 231 15.64 5.57 -3.06
CA THR A 231 14.55 6.46 -3.44
C THR A 231 14.20 7.35 -2.26
N PHE A 232 13.81 8.58 -2.54
CA PHE A 232 13.68 9.63 -1.54
C PHE A 232 12.27 10.22 -1.57
N ILE A 233 11.71 10.49 -0.38
CA ILE A 233 10.40 11.13 -0.24
C ILE A 233 10.62 12.54 0.30
N PRO A 234 10.22 13.60 -0.43
CA PRO A 234 10.31 14.97 0.05
C PRO A 234 9.16 15.34 0.98
N TYR A 235 9.40 16.21 1.96
CA TYR A 235 8.38 16.72 2.89
C TYR A 235 7.23 17.41 2.16
N ARG A 236 7.54 18.20 1.14
CA ARG A 236 6.56 18.93 0.33
C ARG A 236 5.51 18.03 -0.33
N SER A 237 5.77 16.73 -0.49
CA SER A 237 4.78 15.79 -0.99
C SER A 237 3.68 15.44 0.01
N LEU A 238 3.86 15.78 1.30
CA LEU A 238 2.87 15.57 2.35
C LEU A 238 1.94 16.79 2.54
N LEU A 239 2.22 17.91 1.89
CA LEU A 239 1.53 19.17 2.05
C LEU A 239 0.48 19.37 0.95
N PRO A 240 -0.83 19.22 1.21
CA PRO A 240 -1.87 19.50 0.22
C PRO A 240 -1.78 20.95 -0.25
N LYS A 241 -1.74 21.16 -1.57
CA LYS A 241 -1.60 22.50 -2.14
C LYS A 241 -2.79 23.39 -1.75
N GLY A 242 -2.48 24.55 -1.20
CA GLY A 242 -3.50 25.55 -0.81
C GLY A 242 -4.29 25.23 0.47
N ILE A 243 -3.97 24.13 1.17
CA ILE A 243 -4.60 23.78 2.46
C ILE A 243 -3.59 23.98 3.58
N ASP A 244 -3.94 24.78 4.55
CA ASP A 244 -3.08 25.09 5.69
C ASP A 244 -3.28 24.09 6.84
N ASN A 245 -2.23 23.86 7.63
CA ASN A 245 -2.26 22.98 8.81
C ASN A 245 -2.87 21.58 8.59
N MET A 246 -2.70 21.06 7.37
CA MET A 246 -3.04 19.69 7.00
C MET A 246 -1.83 18.98 6.42
N LEU A 247 -1.65 17.72 6.81
CA LEU A 247 -0.64 16.82 6.26
C LEU A 247 -1.32 15.53 5.79
N VAL A 248 -0.79 14.92 4.75
CA VAL A 248 -1.17 13.57 4.32
C VAL A 248 -0.11 12.58 4.79
N GLY A 249 -0.44 11.86 5.86
CA GLY A 249 0.46 10.90 6.52
C GLY A 249 0.27 9.46 6.08
N CYS A 250 -0.07 9.21 4.81
CA CYS A 250 -0.37 7.87 4.29
C CYS A 250 -0.07 7.76 2.79
N ARG A 251 -0.47 6.62 2.17
CA ARG A 251 -0.27 6.36 0.74
C ARG A 251 -0.97 7.35 -0.22
N ALA A 252 -1.89 8.19 0.29
CA ALA A 252 -2.53 9.25 -0.50
C ALA A 252 -1.67 10.51 -0.67
N PHE A 253 -0.40 10.50 -0.24
CA PHE A 253 0.55 11.60 -0.43
C PHE A 253 0.74 11.96 -1.91
N SER A 254 1.29 13.14 -2.17
CA SER A 254 1.43 13.66 -3.52
C SER A 254 2.45 12.89 -4.33
N SER A 255 1.94 12.11 -5.27
CA SER A 255 2.75 11.29 -6.18
C SER A 255 1.98 10.97 -7.46
N ASP A 256 2.68 10.75 -8.56
CA ASP A 256 2.07 10.16 -9.73
C ASP A 256 1.72 8.68 -9.47
N GLN A 257 1.00 8.05 -10.36
CA GLN A 257 0.57 6.66 -10.17
C GLN A 257 1.73 5.65 -10.16
N GLU A 258 2.80 5.90 -10.90
CA GLU A 258 3.98 5.03 -10.95
C GLU A 258 4.76 5.10 -9.64
N SER A 259 5.02 6.31 -9.13
CA SER A 259 5.66 6.50 -7.83
C SER A 259 4.80 5.97 -6.70
N ASN A 260 3.47 6.19 -6.74
CA ASN A 260 2.55 5.63 -5.77
C ASN A 260 2.54 4.10 -5.79
N ASN A 261 2.63 3.50 -6.98
CA ASN A 261 2.76 2.06 -7.12
C ASN A 261 4.01 1.51 -6.44
N PHE A 262 5.07 2.30 -6.34
CA PHE A 262 6.29 1.97 -5.61
C PHE A 262 6.13 2.18 -4.09
N PHE A 263 5.61 3.34 -3.66
CA PHE A 263 5.63 3.80 -2.27
C PHE A 263 4.38 3.48 -1.43
N ASN A 264 3.42 2.70 -1.92
CA ASN A 264 2.20 2.38 -1.15
C ASN A 264 2.35 1.28 -0.09
N LEU A 265 3.55 0.79 0.16
CA LEU A 265 3.78 -0.30 1.11
C LEU A 265 3.80 0.20 2.56
N ILE A 266 3.55 -0.72 3.49
CA ILE A 266 3.50 -0.43 4.94
C ILE A 266 4.75 0.29 5.44
N PRO A 267 6.00 -0.14 5.12
CA PRO A 267 7.20 0.57 5.61
C PRO A 267 7.26 2.03 5.17
N HIS A 268 6.87 2.31 3.92
CA HIS A 268 6.81 3.69 3.41
C HIS A 268 5.80 4.53 4.19
N CYS A 269 4.59 4.00 4.39
CA CYS A 269 3.53 4.71 5.12
C CYS A 269 3.91 4.96 6.59
N VAL A 270 4.65 4.05 7.23
CA VAL A 270 5.15 4.25 8.61
C VAL A 270 6.12 5.43 8.66
N ALA A 271 7.09 5.51 7.74
CA ALA A 271 8.05 6.61 7.70
C ALA A 271 7.38 7.95 7.33
N ILE A 272 6.44 7.95 6.38
CA ILE A 272 5.64 9.13 6.03
C ILE A 272 4.85 9.60 7.26
N GLY A 273 4.23 8.68 8.00
CA GLY A 273 3.48 9.00 9.23
C GLY A 273 4.36 9.55 10.34
N GLU A 274 5.56 9.01 10.54
CA GLU A 274 6.54 9.52 11.50
C GLU A 274 6.95 10.95 11.16
N ALA A 275 7.28 11.21 9.90
CA ALA A 275 7.66 12.55 9.45
C ALA A 275 6.50 13.55 9.59
N ALA A 276 5.27 13.16 9.22
CA ALA A 276 4.10 14.00 9.36
C ALA A 276 3.81 14.35 10.84
N GLY A 277 3.89 13.36 11.74
CA GLY A 277 3.70 13.57 13.17
C GLY A 277 4.76 14.48 13.78
N THR A 278 6.03 14.30 13.41
CA THR A 278 7.15 15.10 13.87
C THR A 278 7.02 16.54 13.39
N ALA A 279 6.68 16.74 12.11
CA ALA A 279 6.45 18.08 11.56
C ALA A 279 5.28 18.81 12.23
N ALA A 280 4.16 18.12 12.47
CA ALA A 280 3.01 18.69 13.18
C ALA A 280 3.38 19.15 14.60
N ALA A 281 4.16 18.34 15.33
CA ALA A 281 4.64 18.69 16.67
C ALA A 281 5.55 19.91 16.63
N LEU A 282 6.49 19.97 15.69
CA LEU A 282 7.39 21.13 15.52
C LEU A 282 6.62 22.40 15.12
N ALA A 283 5.66 22.29 14.21
CA ALA A 283 4.80 23.43 13.83
C ALA A 283 4.12 24.04 15.05
N LEU A 284 3.55 23.21 15.92
CA LEU A 284 2.91 23.64 17.15
C LEU A 284 3.88 24.27 18.15
N GLN A 285 5.10 23.73 18.27
CA GLN A 285 6.15 24.28 19.14
C GLN A 285 6.66 25.64 18.64
N GLN A 286 6.80 25.78 17.32
CA GLN A 286 7.27 27.00 16.67
C GLN A 286 6.15 28.05 16.50
N GLY A 287 4.89 27.67 16.67
CA GLY A 287 3.73 28.54 16.46
C GLY A 287 3.50 28.92 14.99
N VAL A 288 3.89 28.04 14.06
CA VAL A 288 3.81 28.25 12.61
C VAL A 288 2.84 27.25 11.95
N ASN A 289 2.52 27.49 10.67
CA ASN A 289 1.83 26.50 9.83
C ASN A 289 2.75 25.30 9.54
N VAL A 290 2.20 24.12 9.33
CA VAL A 290 3.00 22.92 8.94
C VAL A 290 3.82 23.16 7.67
N ARG A 291 3.37 24.05 6.79
CA ARG A 291 4.08 24.46 5.57
C ARG A 291 5.35 25.29 5.85
N ASP A 292 5.34 26.02 6.96
CA ASP A 292 6.39 26.96 7.35
C ASP A 292 7.35 26.37 8.41
N VAL A 293 7.27 25.07 8.65
CA VAL A 293 8.18 24.39 9.59
C VAL A 293 9.62 24.54 9.11
N ASP A 294 10.50 24.92 10.02
CA ASP A 294 11.94 24.91 9.77
C ASP A 294 12.39 23.48 9.42
N PHE A 295 12.71 23.28 8.16
CA PHE A 295 13.08 21.95 7.65
C PHE A 295 14.40 21.45 8.28
N ALA A 296 15.34 22.35 8.62
CA ALA A 296 16.58 21.95 9.30
C ALA A 296 16.28 21.39 10.72
N ALA A 297 15.30 22.00 11.42
CA ALA A 297 14.83 21.49 12.71
C ALA A 297 14.09 20.15 12.55
N LEU A 298 13.22 20.00 11.54
CA LEU A 298 12.54 18.74 11.25
C LEU A 298 13.54 17.62 10.96
N ARG A 299 14.50 17.86 10.10
CA ARG A 299 15.56 16.91 9.74
C ARG A 299 16.40 16.50 10.96
N LYS A 300 16.82 17.47 11.76
CA LYS A 300 17.55 17.21 13.01
C LYS A 300 16.76 16.32 13.96
N GLN A 301 15.46 16.57 14.09
CA GLN A 301 14.58 15.78 14.95
C GLN A 301 14.41 14.35 14.41
N LEU A 302 14.21 14.17 13.11
CA LEU A 302 14.10 12.85 12.49
C LEU A 302 15.39 12.03 12.67
N ILE A 303 16.56 12.65 12.51
CA ILE A 303 17.86 11.99 12.76
C ILE A 303 17.98 11.58 14.24
N ALA A 304 17.55 12.42 15.16
CA ALA A 304 17.54 12.10 16.60
C ALA A 304 16.60 10.93 16.96
N GLN A 305 15.58 10.68 16.12
CA GLN A 305 14.68 9.54 16.19
C GLN A 305 15.24 8.28 15.45
N ASN A 306 16.47 8.32 14.99
CA ASN A 306 17.15 7.28 14.21
C ASN A 306 16.60 7.07 12.78
N VAL A 307 15.92 8.06 12.21
CA VAL A 307 15.57 8.02 10.79
C VAL A 307 16.86 8.15 9.97
N ILE A 308 17.05 7.22 9.03
CA ILE A 308 18.23 7.23 8.16
C ILE A 308 18.00 8.25 7.04
N LEU A 309 18.72 9.36 7.09
CA LEU A 309 18.71 10.42 6.08
C LEU A 309 20.10 10.60 5.47
N PRO A 310 20.21 11.12 4.23
CA PRO A 310 21.49 11.23 3.52
C PRO A 310 22.60 11.95 4.29
N ASP A 311 22.26 13.00 5.00
CA ASP A 311 23.25 13.80 5.76
C ASP A 311 23.85 13.10 6.95
N ALA A 312 23.05 12.26 7.62
CA ALA A 312 23.51 11.53 8.78
C ALA A 312 24.43 10.35 8.40
N TYR A 313 24.26 9.85 7.16
CA TYR A 313 24.97 8.66 6.68
C TYR A 313 25.41 8.82 5.21
N PRO A 314 26.18 9.84 4.84
CA PRO A 314 26.50 10.14 3.44
C PRO A 314 27.19 8.98 2.71
N GLU A 315 27.96 8.17 3.43
CA GLU A 315 28.67 7.01 2.86
C GLU A 315 27.73 5.88 2.43
N LYS A 316 26.52 5.80 3.02
CA LYS A 316 25.53 4.77 2.66
C LYS A 316 24.79 5.09 1.35
N PHE A 317 24.82 6.35 0.92
CA PHE A 317 24.09 6.84 -0.25
C PHE A 317 24.99 7.19 -1.43
N LYS A 318 26.26 6.80 -1.38
CA LYS A 318 27.17 6.91 -2.54
C LYS A 318 26.68 5.97 -3.64
N LYS A 319 26.63 6.47 -4.87
CA LYS A 319 26.39 5.59 -6.02
C LYS A 319 27.44 4.49 -6.04
N PRO A 320 27.05 3.20 -6.16
CA PRO A 320 28.04 2.15 -6.31
C PRO A 320 28.88 2.40 -7.56
N GLU A 321 30.19 2.25 -7.45
CA GLU A 321 31.11 2.37 -8.61
C GLU A 321 30.97 1.23 -9.62
N CYS A 322 30.06 0.28 -9.36
CA CYS A 322 29.89 -0.94 -10.15
C CYS A 322 28.70 -0.84 -11.09
N ASP A 323 28.95 -0.88 -12.39
CA ASP A 323 27.95 -0.93 -13.46
C ASP A 323 27.17 -2.28 -13.53
N ARG A 324 27.40 -3.20 -12.61
CA ARG A 324 26.76 -4.51 -12.60
C ARG A 324 26.26 -4.85 -11.20
N VAL A 325 25.01 -4.59 -10.94
CA VAL A 325 24.28 -5.24 -9.84
C VAL A 325 23.99 -6.66 -10.31
N THR A 326 24.65 -7.63 -9.71
CA THR A 326 24.30 -9.05 -9.94
C THR A 326 22.96 -9.28 -9.26
N VAL A 327 21.89 -9.30 -10.03
CA VAL A 327 20.57 -9.69 -9.56
C VAL A 327 20.64 -11.17 -9.26
N PHE A 328 20.63 -11.54 -7.99
CA PHE A 328 20.31 -12.92 -7.63
C PHE A 328 18.84 -13.13 -7.98
N GLU A 329 18.60 -13.83 -9.07
CA GLU A 329 17.27 -14.37 -9.37
C GLU A 329 16.89 -15.38 -8.28
N VAL A 330 16.25 -14.89 -7.23
CA VAL A 330 15.46 -15.76 -6.38
C VAL A 330 14.17 -16.00 -7.16
N PRO A 331 13.86 -17.25 -7.53
CA PRO A 331 12.65 -17.52 -8.29
C PRO A 331 11.44 -17.01 -7.48
N PHE A 332 10.84 -15.93 -7.93
CA PHE A 332 9.59 -15.44 -7.40
C PHE A 332 8.52 -16.39 -7.90
N PHE A 333 7.92 -17.15 -6.99
CA PHE A 333 6.78 -17.98 -7.31
C PHE A 333 5.63 -17.07 -7.70
N GLY A 334 5.38 -16.88 -8.99
CA GLY A 334 4.15 -16.23 -9.41
C GLY A 334 4.19 -15.25 -10.56
N GLU A 335 5.25 -15.05 -11.30
CA GLU A 335 5.12 -14.43 -12.62
C GLU A 335 4.67 -15.47 -13.63
N TRP A 336 3.35 -15.60 -13.76
CA TRP A 336 2.77 -16.21 -14.93
C TRP A 336 2.96 -15.22 -16.09
N GLN A 337 3.87 -15.54 -17.00
CA GLN A 337 3.79 -14.98 -18.34
C GLN A 337 2.49 -15.50 -18.95
N VAL A 338 1.48 -14.66 -18.94
CA VAL A 338 0.29 -14.91 -19.77
C VAL A 338 0.79 -15.07 -21.18
N PRO A 339 0.54 -16.21 -21.88
CA PRO A 339 0.85 -16.33 -23.29
C PRO A 339 0.23 -15.13 -23.99
N LYS A 340 1.00 -14.37 -24.78
CA LYS A 340 0.45 -13.32 -25.63
C LYS A 340 -0.61 -13.94 -26.51
N LYS A 341 -1.87 -13.76 -26.16
CA LYS A 341 -2.99 -13.98 -27.06
C LYS A 341 -2.87 -12.90 -28.12
N ASP A 342 -2.91 -13.30 -29.38
CA ASP A 342 -3.05 -12.38 -30.49
C ASP A 342 -4.16 -11.38 -30.20
N ASP A 343 -3.85 -10.08 -30.41
CA ASP A 343 -4.67 -8.92 -30.09
C ASP A 343 -6.01 -8.80 -30.86
N ASN A 344 -6.55 -9.91 -31.38
CA ASN A 344 -7.70 -9.87 -32.28
C ASN A 344 -8.99 -10.50 -31.78
N GLN A 345 -9.12 -10.91 -30.54
CA GLN A 345 -10.41 -11.43 -30.06
C GLN A 345 -10.67 -11.15 -28.57
N VAL A 346 -11.07 -9.95 -28.21
CA VAL A 346 -12.01 -9.73 -27.09
C VAL A 346 -12.86 -8.49 -27.44
N LYS A 347 -14.05 -8.74 -27.95
CA LYS A 347 -15.14 -7.75 -27.89
C LYS A 347 -15.66 -7.75 -26.45
N PRO A 348 -15.94 -6.59 -25.86
CA PRO A 348 -16.66 -6.53 -24.60
C PRO A 348 -18.12 -6.91 -24.85
N GLU A 349 -18.57 -7.99 -24.26
CA GLU A 349 -19.99 -8.22 -24.05
C GLU A 349 -20.42 -7.54 -22.74
N HIS A 350 -21.57 -6.91 -22.81
CA HIS A 350 -22.27 -5.98 -21.91
C HIS A 350 -22.41 -6.44 -20.46
#